data_78a5f5d7e38c2600a6d528d2b326c7a8
#
_entry.id   78a5f5d7e38c2600a6d528d2b326c7a8
#
_cell.length_a   1.000
_cell.length_b   1.000
_cell.length_c   1.000
_cell.angle_alpha   90.00
_cell.angle_beta   90.00
_cell.angle_gamma   90.00
#
_symmetry.space_group_name_H-M   'P 1'
#
loop_
_entity.id
_entity.type
_entity.pdbx_description
1 polymer ?
#
loop_
_entity_poly.entity_id
_entity_poly.type
_entity_poly.pdbx_seq_one_letter_code
_entity_poly.pdbx_strand_id
1 'polypeptide(L)'
;MMRTLFLQAPSFEGFDGGAGARYQARREIRSFWYPTWLAQVAALVPGSKLIDATPHRLGLSDILRDARKYDLAVLHTSTPSFASDVRVLEALKAANADLKAGFVGAKVAVEPHASLECSRLIDFVAGNEFDFTIKEIAQGRAWSDITGLSYRDKTGAVRHNPPRAILQNMDELPFVTPIYKRDLTIENYFIGYLKHPYISLYTGRGCKSRCTFCLWPQTVGGHRYRTRSVGNVVEEIRFARHAFPQVKEFFFDDDTFTDDRPRTEAIARELGRLGVTWSCNAKANVPRETLKVMRDNGLRLLLVGYESGNQQILHNIRKGMRIDVARRFTKDCHELGITIHGTFILGLPGESRETIEETIRFAREINPHTIQVSLAAPYPGTELYREALEHGWLDEVHAELIDPSGVQMAPLHYPHLSHTEIFQSVEEFYRRFYFRAPKIAAIISEMVCSPQMMVRRLREGVEFFAFLRGRQELVH
;
A
#
# COMPACT_ATOMS: atom_id res chain seq x y z
N MET A 1 21.76 22.31 -5.45
CA MET A 1 20.61 21.39 -5.34
C MET A 1 19.43 22.18 -4.85
N MET A 2 18.24 21.98 -5.40
CA MET A 2 17.01 22.68 -4.98
C MET A 2 16.63 22.28 -3.56
N ARG A 3 16.15 23.24 -2.73
CA ARG A 3 15.56 22.94 -1.45
C ARG A 3 14.22 22.21 -1.71
N THR A 4 14.18 20.93 -1.42
CA THR A 4 13.09 20.05 -1.87
C THR A 4 12.21 19.61 -0.73
N LEU A 5 10.90 19.75 -0.90
CA LEU A 5 9.85 19.18 -0.06
C LEU A 5 9.32 17.91 -0.72
N PHE A 6 9.34 16.79 -0.01
CA PHE A 6 8.58 15.58 -0.32
C PHE A 6 7.34 15.55 0.56
N LEU A 7 6.18 15.47 -0.04
CA LEU A 7 4.92 15.63 0.67
C LEU A 7 3.94 14.48 0.38
N GLN A 8 3.54 13.80 1.44
CA GLN A 8 2.29 13.08 1.50
C GLN A 8 1.24 14.08 2.02
N ALA A 9 0.34 14.48 1.14
CA ALA A 9 -0.56 15.59 1.41
C ALA A 9 -1.57 15.30 2.53
N PRO A 10 -2.07 16.33 3.25
CA PRO A 10 -3.18 16.17 4.18
C PRO A 10 -4.48 15.87 3.43
N SER A 11 -5.33 15.02 4.00
CA SER A 11 -6.69 14.81 3.51
C SER A 11 -7.61 15.96 3.92
N PHE A 12 -8.42 16.43 3.00
CA PHE A 12 -9.45 17.44 3.29
C PHE A 12 -10.67 16.85 4.02
N GLU A 13 -10.96 15.59 3.76
CA GLU A 13 -12.14 14.86 4.26
C GLU A 13 -11.83 14.00 5.49
N GLY A 14 -10.60 14.07 6.04
CA GLY A 14 -10.17 13.21 7.14
C GLY A 14 -9.91 11.75 6.73
N PHE A 15 -9.86 11.49 5.43
CA PHE A 15 -9.50 10.20 4.85
C PHE A 15 -8.05 9.84 5.20
N ASP A 16 -7.81 8.63 5.70
CA ASP A 16 -6.52 8.19 6.21
C ASP A 16 -5.80 7.16 5.33
N GLY A 17 -6.41 6.77 4.21
CA GLY A 17 -5.82 5.86 3.22
C GLY A 17 -4.91 6.58 2.23
N GLY A 18 -3.90 7.31 2.71
CA GLY A 18 -3.01 8.12 1.89
C GLY A 18 -2.41 7.39 0.68
N ALA A 19 -1.91 8.17 -0.28
CA ALA A 19 -1.41 7.66 -1.57
C ALA A 19 -0.27 6.63 -1.42
N GLY A 20 0.50 6.66 -0.33
CA GLY A 20 1.53 5.69 -0.02
C GLY A 20 1.02 4.35 0.48
N ALA A 21 -0.25 4.25 0.87
CA ALA A 21 -0.83 3.02 1.37
C ALA A 21 -1.11 2.03 0.23
N ARG A 22 -0.92 0.75 0.48
CA ARG A 22 -1.32 -0.31 -0.46
C ARG A 22 -2.84 -0.38 -0.62
N TYR A 23 -3.56 -0.05 0.43
CA TYR A 23 -5.01 0.03 0.45
C TYR A 23 -5.42 1.51 0.48
N GLN A 24 -5.87 2.00 -0.63
CA GLN A 24 -6.15 3.42 -0.86
C GLN A 24 -7.61 3.77 -0.56
N ALA A 25 -8.09 3.32 0.60
CA ALA A 25 -9.42 3.63 1.12
C ALA A 25 -9.39 3.63 2.66
N ARG A 26 -10.47 4.12 3.28
CA ARG A 26 -10.64 4.06 4.73
C ARG A 26 -10.67 2.61 5.19
N ARG A 27 -9.86 2.31 6.21
CA ARG A 27 -9.76 0.95 6.74
C ARG A 27 -10.76 0.72 7.87
N GLU A 28 -11.02 -0.58 8.11
CA GLU A 28 -11.81 -1.08 9.25
C GLU A 28 -11.24 -0.63 10.59
N ILE A 29 -9.93 -0.54 10.65
CA ILE A 29 -9.14 -0.03 11.77
C ILE A 29 -8.21 1.03 11.22
N ARG A 30 -8.21 2.19 11.81
CA ARG A 30 -7.36 3.31 11.41
C ARG A 30 -5.90 2.88 11.36
N SER A 31 -5.29 2.98 10.17
CA SER A 31 -3.95 2.46 9.91
C SER A 31 -3.16 3.44 9.05
N PHE A 32 -1.87 3.59 9.40
CA PHE A 32 -0.95 4.44 8.66
C PHE A 32 0.27 3.66 8.23
N TRP A 33 0.53 3.65 6.92
CA TRP A 33 1.74 3.14 6.30
C TRP A 33 2.81 4.20 6.24
N TYR A 34 4.08 3.77 6.24
CA TYR A 34 5.19 4.67 5.99
C TYR A 34 5.17 5.18 4.54
N PRO A 35 5.52 6.46 4.30
CA PRO A 35 5.67 7.03 2.96
C PRO A 35 7.00 6.58 2.35
N THR A 36 7.23 5.26 2.27
CA THR A 36 8.53 4.66 1.93
C THR A 36 9.01 5.06 0.55
N TRP A 37 8.11 5.20 -0.44
CA TRP A 37 8.46 5.68 -1.78
C TRP A 37 9.03 7.09 -1.76
N LEU A 38 8.40 8.03 -1.04
CA LEU A 38 8.92 9.40 -0.89
C LEU A 38 10.19 9.45 -0.04
N ALA A 39 10.26 8.64 1.02
CA ALA A 39 11.45 8.55 1.87
C ALA A 39 12.67 8.05 1.09
N GLN A 40 12.47 7.13 0.13
CA GLN A 40 13.53 6.62 -0.72
C GLN A 40 14.15 7.72 -1.58
N VAL A 41 13.29 8.55 -2.19
CA VAL A 41 13.75 9.70 -2.98
C VAL A 41 14.36 10.77 -2.09
N ALA A 42 13.78 11.05 -0.92
CA ALA A 42 14.31 12.00 0.04
C ALA A 42 15.75 11.62 0.49
N ALA A 43 16.04 10.32 0.57
CA ALA A 43 17.38 9.83 0.86
C ALA A 43 18.38 10.08 -0.29
N LEU A 44 17.91 10.21 -1.53
CA LEU A 44 18.73 10.55 -2.71
C LEU A 44 18.96 12.07 -2.87
N VAL A 45 18.19 12.91 -2.14
CA VAL A 45 18.24 14.38 -2.26
C VAL A 45 18.67 14.99 -0.91
N PRO A 46 19.98 15.16 -0.68
CA PRO A 46 20.49 15.74 0.56
C PRO A 46 19.87 17.11 0.87
N GLY A 47 19.55 17.35 2.13
CA GLY A 47 18.93 18.60 2.58
C GLY A 47 17.44 18.74 2.27
N SER A 48 16.81 17.71 1.69
CA SER A 48 15.36 17.66 1.51
C SER A 48 14.62 17.46 2.83
N LYS A 49 13.33 17.79 2.85
CA LYS A 49 12.41 17.51 3.96
C LYS A 49 11.29 16.58 3.48
N LEU A 50 11.01 15.54 4.25
CA LEU A 50 9.85 14.69 4.08
C LEU A 50 8.78 15.11 5.09
N ILE A 51 7.56 15.35 4.62
CA ILE A 51 6.37 15.57 5.44
C ILE A 51 5.32 14.52 5.06
N ASP A 52 4.87 13.78 6.05
CA ASP A 52 3.72 12.90 5.94
C ASP A 52 2.60 13.48 6.83
N ALA A 53 1.67 14.19 6.21
CA ALA A 53 0.76 15.07 6.94
C ALA A 53 -0.23 14.31 7.82
N THR A 54 -0.85 13.25 7.30
CA THR A 54 -1.98 12.59 7.96
C THR A 54 -1.60 11.91 9.29
N PRO A 55 -0.54 11.07 9.38
CA PRO A 55 -0.12 10.50 10.66
C PRO A 55 0.33 11.53 11.68
N HIS A 56 0.86 12.66 11.21
CA HIS A 56 1.33 13.76 12.06
C HIS A 56 0.25 14.81 12.38
N ARG A 57 -0.99 14.59 11.90
CA ARG A 57 -2.13 15.49 12.10
C ARG A 57 -1.87 16.93 11.64
N LEU A 58 -1.10 17.07 10.56
CA LEU A 58 -0.81 18.36 9.95
C LEU A 58 -1.92 18.71 8.96
N GLY A 59 -2.47 19.91 9.11
CA GLY A 59 -3.43 20.48 8.16
C GLY A 59 -2.73 21.26 7.05
N LEU A 60 -3.51 21.74 6.08
CA LEU A 60 -3.01 22.54 4.97
C LEU A 60 -2.26 23.81 5.46
N SER A 61 -2.78 24.50 6.47
CA SER A 61 -2.14 25.68 7.05
C SER A 61 -0.74 25.43 7.61
N ASP A 62 -0.51 24.23 8.16
CA ASP A 62 0.80 23.85 8.69
C ASP A 62 1.82 23.66 7.56
N ILE A 63 1.37 23.06 6.45
CA ILE A 63 2.19 22.85 5.26
C ILE A 63 2.53 24.19 4.58
N LEU A 64 1.54 25.08 4.43
CA LEU A 64 1.72 26.36 3.74
C LEU A 64 2.64 27.34 4.50
N ARG A 65 2.72 27.24 5.84
CA ARG A 65 3.60 28.08 6.67
C ARG A 65 5.06 28.05 6.20
N ASP A 66 5.50 26.91 5.72
CA ASP A 66 6.88 26.68 5.30
C ASP A 66 7.08 26.62 3.77
N ALA A 67 6.00 26.80 2.98
CA ALA A 67 6.05 26.65 1.52
C ALA A 67 7.14 27.51 0.84
N ARG A 68 7.41 28.72 1.35
CA ARG A 68 8.44 29.63 0.82
C ARG A 68 9.89 29.18 1.08
N LYS A 69 10.09 28.18 1.93
CA LYS A 69 11.42 27.61 2.21
C LYS A 69 11.91 26.69 1.09
N TYR A 70 11.02 26.28 0.17
CA TYR A 70 11.31 25.28 -0.84
C TYR A 70 11.30 25.85 -2.25
N ASP A 71 12.15 25.27 -3.10
CA ASP A 71 12.25 25.58 -4.53
C ASP A 71 11.54 24.49 -5.36
N LEU A 72 11.38 23.28 -4.79
CA LEU A 72 10.75 22.12 -5.40
C LEU A 72 9.83 21.41 -4.39
N ALA A 73 8.61 21.09 -4.82
CA ALA A 73 7.71 20.21 -4.08
C ALA A 73 7.34 18.99 -4.93
N VAL A 74 7.46 17.80 -4.33
CA VAL A 74 7.12 16.51 -4.94
C VAL A 74 6.05 15.85 -4.08
N LEU A 75 4.84 15.70 -4.64
CA LEU A 75 3.71 15.08 -3.95
C LEU A 75 3.52 13.65 -4.47
N HIS A 76 3.35 12.69 -3.57
CA HIS A 76 2.92 11.35 -3.96
C HIS A 76 1.39 11.31 -4.01
N THR A 77 0.85 10.81 -5.10
CA THR A 77 -0.60 10.76 -5.33
C THR A 77 -1.08 9.38 -5.78
N SER A 78 -2.37 9.16 -5.64
CA SER A 78 -3.08 7.95 -6.08
C SER A 78 -4.36 8.32 -6.82
N THR A 79 -4.99 7.37 -7.49
CA THR A 79 -6.27 7.62 -8.16
C THR A 79 -7.33 8.20 -7.21
N PRO A 80 -7.56 7.63 -6.01
CA PRO A 80 -8.56 8.18 -5.08
C PRO A 80 -8.21 9.56 -4.51
N SER A 81 -6.93 9.88 -4.33
CA SER A 81 -6.51 11.13 -3.65
C SER A 81 -6.18 12.27 -4.63
N PHE A 82 -6.07 12.00 -5.93
CA PHE A 82 -5.50 12.94 -6.90
C PHE A 82 -6.18 14.31 -6.89
N ALA A 83 -7.51 14.36 -6.92
CA ALA A 83 -8.24 15.64 -6.93
C ALA A 83 -7.97 16.46 -5.65
N SER A 84 -7.88 15.81 -4.49
CA SER A 84 -7.51 16.44 -3.22
C SER A 84 -6.05 16.92 -3.24
N ASP A 85 -5.13 16.09 -3.74
CA ASP A 85 -3.70 16.42 -3.81
C ASP A 85 -3.42 17.59 -4.76
N VAL A 86 -4.19 17.71 -5.86
CA VAL A 86 -4.13 18.87 -6.78
C VAL A 86 -4.47 20.16 -6.04
N ARG A 87 -5.54 20.19 -5.23
CA ARG A 87 -5.89 21.36 -4.42
C ARG A 87 -4.77 21.78 -3.45
N VAL A 88 -4.06 20.80 -2.87
CA VAL A 88 -2.90 21.09 -2.02
C VAL A 88 -1.75 21.69 -2.83
N LEU A 89 -1.44 21.15 -4.00
CA LEU A 89 -0.41 21.68 -4.90
C LEU A 89 -0.73 23.12 -5.31
N GLU A 90 -1.97 23.40 -5.70
CA GLU A 90 -2.43 24.74 -6.08
C GLU A 90 -2.29 25.74 -4.91
N ALA A 91 -2.62 25.33 -3.69
CA ALA A 91 -2.44 26.15 -2.50
C ALA A 91 -0.95 26.42 -2.20
N LEU A 92 -0.07 25.44 -2.42
CA LEU A 92 1.39 25.62 -2.31
C LEU A 92 1.91 26.64 -3.34
N LYS A 93 1.46 26.54 -4.59
CA LYS A 93 1.82 27.51 -5.65
C LYS A 93 1.27 28.91 -5.36
N ALA A 94 0.08 29.02 -4.78
CA ALA A 94 -0.47 30.31 -4.36
C ALA A 94 0.35 30.96 -3.22
N ALA A 95 0.90 30.15 -2.32
CA ALA A 95 1.76 30.63 -1.23
C ALA A 95 3.21 30.93 -1.70
N ASN A 96 3.68 30.28 -2.78
CA ASN A 96 5.00 30.45 -3.38
C ASN A 96 4.92 30.26 -4.89
N ALA A 97 4.77 31.37 -5.63
CA ALA A 97 4.62 31.34 -7.09
C ALA A 97 5.85 30.78 -7.85
N ASP A 98 7.06 30.90 -7.27
CA ASP A 98 8.29 30.39 -7.87
C ASP A 98 8.54 28.90 -7.60
N LEU A 99 7.74 28.28 -6.74
CA LEU A 99 7.83 26.87 -6.40
C LEU A 99 7.60 26.00 -7.64
N LYS A 100 8.53 25.12 -7.97
CA LYS A 100 8.29 24.04 -8.92
C LYS A 100 7.57 22.92 -8.19
N ALA A 101 6.43 22.46 -8.69
CA ALA A 101 5.62 21.47 -8.02
C ALA A 101 5.07 20.40 -8.98
N GLY A 102 5.07 19.15 -8.55
CA GLY A 102 4.57 18.06 -9.36
C GLY A 102 4.32 16.78 -8.58
N PHE A 103 3.85 15.78 -9.32
CA PHE A 103 3.38 14.52 -8.75
C PHE A 103 4.21 13.32 -9.16
N VAL A 104 4.18 12.32 -8.28
CA VAL A 104 4.67 10.96 -8.50
C VAL A 104 3.62 9.97 -8.02
N GLY A 105 3.69 8.73 -8.49
CA GLY A 105 2.76 7.66 -8.10
C GLY A 105 2.04 7.05 -9.29
N ALA A 106 1.26 5.99 -9.04
CA ALA A 106 0.66 5.15 -10.06
C ALA A 106 -0.30 5.92 -10.99
N LYS A 107 -1.13 6.82 -10.45
CA LYS A 107 -2.09 7.64 -11.22
C LYS A 107 -1.39 8.42 -12.33
N VAL A 108 -0.36 9.18 -11.97
CA VAL A 108 0.35 10.06 -12.91
C VAL A 108 1.34 9.30 -13.81
N ALA A 109 1.75 8.10 -13.41
CA ALA A 109 2.55 7.21 -14.25
C ALA A 109 1.76 6.69 -15.46
N VAL A 110 0.47 6.45 -15.29
CA VAL A 110 -0.43 5.91 -16.33
C VAL A 110 -1.04 7.00 -17.20
N GLU A 111 -1.43 8.12 -16.60
CA GLU A 111 -2.14 9.21 -17.25
C GLU A 111 -1.38 10.54 -17.12
N PRO A 112 -0.11 10.62 -17.61
CA PRO A 112 0.72 11.80 -17.39
C PRO A 112 0.16 13.05 -18.11
N HIS A 113 -0.40 12.88 -19.32
CA HIS A 113 -0.98 13.99 -20.07
C HIS A 113 -2.22 14.55 -19.37
N ALA A 114 -3.21 13.72 -19.10
CA ALA A 114 -4.44 14.13 -18.42
C ALA A 114 -4.16 14.73 -17.03
N SER A 115 -3.17 14.18 -16.31
CA SER A 115 -2.76 14.71 -15.02
C SER A 115 -2.17 16.13 -15.11
N LEU A 116 -1.37 16.42 -16.14
CA LEU A 116 -0.85 17.77 -16.37
C LEU A 116 -1.95 18.74 -16.86
N GLU A 117 -2.90 18.27 -17.67
CA GLU A 117 -4.01 19.11 -18.14
C GLU A 117 -5.06 19.42 -17.07
N CYS A 118 -5.12 18.63 -15.98
CA CYS A 118 -6.05 18.86 -14.85
C CYS A 118 -5.84 20.22 -14.19
N SER A 119 -4.59 20.70 -14.11
CA SER A 119 -4.28 22.05 -13.60
C SER A 119 -3.01 22.60 -14.26
N ARG A 120 -3.07 23.86 -14.70
CA ARG A 120 -1.91 24.56 -15.25
C ARG A 120 -0.80 24.82 -14.22
N LEU A 121 -1.09 24.66 -12.95
CA LEU A 121 -0.14 24.85 -11.85
C LEU A 121 0.72 23.60 -11.59
N ILE A 122 0.39 22.46 -12.21
CA ILE A 122 1.23 21.28 -12.18
C ILE A 122 2.37 21.45 -13.18
N ASP A 123 3.59 21.58 -12.69
CA ASP A 123 4.76 21.81 -13.55
C ASP A 123 5.26 20.50 -14.18
N PHE A 124 5.17 19.36 -13.45
CA PHE A 124 5.65 18.07 -13.91
C PHE A 124 4.95 16.88 -13.25
N VAL A 125 5.06 15.72 -13.90
CA VAL A 125 4.78 14.41 -13.31
C VAL A 125 5.90 13.44 -13.68
N ALA A 126 6.27 12.54 -12.75
CA ALA A 126 7.27 11.52 -13.02
C ALA A 126 6.65 10.12 -12.96
N GLY A 127 6.88 9.34 -14.00
CA GLY A 127 6.33 8.00 -14.16
C GLY A 127 7.23 6.90 -13.63
N ASN A 128 6.69 5.70 -13.53
CA ASN A 128 7.35 4.48 -13.10
C ASN A 128 8.11 4.63 -11.75
N GLU A 129 9.32 4.09 -11.66
CA GLU A 129 10.24 4.32 -10.54
C GLU A 129 10.90 5.68 -10.71
N PHE A 130 10.40 6.65 -10.00
CA PHE A 130 10.71 8.07 -10.13
C PHE A 130 11.96 8.52 -9.34
N ASP A 131 12.61 7.62 -8.61
CA ASP A 131 13.70 7.94 -7.67
C ASP A 131 14.78 8.83 -8.32
N PHE A 132 15.38 8.39 -9.41
CA PHE A 132 16.44 9.14 -10.11
C PHE A 132 15.90 10.28 -10.97
N THR A 133 14.67 10.19 -11.48
CA THR A 133 14.01 11.30 -12.21
C THR A 133 13.89 12.52 -11.29
N ILE A 134 13.40 12.33 -10.09
CA ILE A 134 13.26 13.42 -9.10
C ILE A 134 14.61 13.91 -8.60
N LYS A 135 15.58 13.00 -8.39
CA LYS A 135 16.95 13.38 -8.04
C LYS A 135 17.54 14.35 -9.09
N GLU A 136 17.39 14.04 -10.37
CA GLU A 136 17.91 14.88 -11.46
C GLU A 136 17.20 16.25 -11.54
N ILE A 137 15.88 16.30 -11.28
CA ILE A 137 15.15 17.58 -11.14
C ILE A 137 15.74 18.40 -9.99
N ALA A 138 15.91 17.79 -8.82
CA ALA A 138 16.44 18.47 -7.63
C ALA A 138 17.88 18.97 -7.83
N GLN A 139 18.66 18.31 -8.69
CA GLN A 139 20.00 18.74 -9.11
C GLN A 139 19.98 19.92 -10.10
N GLY A 140 18.82 20.30 -10.64
CA GLY A 140 18.69 21.41 -11.60
C GLY A 140 19.03 21.03 -13.04
N ARG A 141 19.03 19.72 -13.39
CA ARG A 141 19.22 19.26 -14.76
C ARG A 141 18.11 19.83 -15.65
N ALA A 142 18.43 20.11 -16.93
CA ALA A 142 17.42 20.56 -17.88
C ALA A 142 16.32 19.49 -18.04
N TRP A 143 15.07 19.89 -17.94
CA TRP A 143 13.94 18.95 -17.92
C TRP A 143 13.81 18.16 -19.22
N SER A 144 14.21 18.74 -20.37
CA SER A 144 14.28 18.04 -21.66
C SER A 144 15.16 16.79 -21.65
N ASP A 145 16.16 16.73 -20.73
CA ASP A 145 17.19 15.70 -20.71
C ASP A 145 16.91 14.63 -19.62
N ILE A 146 15.80 14.75 -18.88
CA ILE A 146 15.46 13.87 -17.77
C ILE A 146 14.51 12.77 -18.25
N THR A 147 14.96 11.54 -18.34
CA THR A 147 14.12 10.39 -18.69
C THR A 147 13.05 10.12 -17.61
N GLY A 148 11.87 9.67 -18.03
CA GLY A 148 10.72 9.38 -17.16
C GLY A 148 9.97 10.62 -16.69
N LEU A 149 10.28 11.80 -17.21
CA LEU A 149 9.63 13.07 -16.88
C LEU A 149 8.61 13.46 -17.98
N SER A 150 7.42 13.83 -17.52
CA SER A 150 6.46 14.61 -18.32
C SER A 150 6.28 15.96 -17.67
N TYR A 151 6.28 17.04 -18.44
CA TYR A 151 6.32 18.39 -17.89
C TYR A 151 5.70 19.43 -18.82
N ARG A 152 5.40 20.59 -18.26
CA ARG A 152 4.96 21.75 -19.01
C ARG A 152 6.17 22.63 -19.35
N ASP A 153 6.39 22.86 -20.65
CA ASP A 153 7.47 23.71 -21.11
C ASP A 153 7.16 25.21 -20.93
N LYS A 154 8.13 26.08 -21.25
CA LYS A 154 7.99 27.55 -21.11
C LYS A 154 6.89 28.15 -21.98
N THR A 155 6.43 27.45 -23.00
CA THR A 155 5.30 27.89 -23.85
C THR A 155 3.96 27.44 -23.31
N GLY A 156 3.95 26.65 -22.23
CA GLY A 156 2.77 26.03 -21.64
C GLY A 156 2.39 24.70 -22.26
N ALA A 157 3.15 24.21 -23.24
CA ALA A 157 2.89 22.93 -23.90
C ALA A 157 3.36 21.74 -23.03
N VAL A 158 2.58 20.66 -23.03
CA VAL A 158 2.96 19.41 -22.37
C VAL A 158 3.99 18.66 -23.21
N ARG A 159 5.05 18.22 -22.57
CA ARG A 159 6.13 17.42 -23.15
C ARG A 159 6.29 16.10 -22.40
N HIS A 160 6.60 15.04 -23.13
CA HIS A 160 6.85 13.71 -22.61
C HIS A 160 8.24 13.25 -23.05
N ASN A 161 9.12 13.05 -22.08
CA ASN A 161 10.45 12.47 -22.35
C ASN A 161 10.36 10.94 -22.43
N PRO A 162 11.36 10.27 -23.02
CA PRO A 162 11.43 8.81 -23.02
C PRO A 162 11.32 8.23 -21.61
N PRO A 163 10.67 7.06 -21.46
CA PRO A 163 10.54 6.40 -20.16
C PRO A 163 11.91 6.06 -19.57
N ARG A 164 12.04 6.16 -18.25
CA ARG A 164 13.25 5.72 -17.54
C ARG A 164 13.25 4.20 -17.43
N ALA A 165 14.40 3.59 -17.68
CA ALA A 165 14.60 2.17 -17.40
C ALA A 165 14.44 1.88 -15.91
N ILE A 166 13.77 0.78 -15.58
CA ILE A 166 13.57 0.31 -14.20
C ILE A 166 14.95 -0.06 -13.60
N LEU A 167 15.20 0.40 -12.37
CA LEU A 167 16.43 0.14 -11.64
C LEU A 167 16.68 -1.37 -11.50
N GLN A 168 17.86 -1.83 -11.86
CA GLN A 168 18.22 -3.25 -11.79
C GLN A 168 18.92 -3.61 -10.48
N ASN A 169 19.86 -2.79 -10.04
CA ASN A 169 20.58 -2.98 -8.79
C ASN A 169 19.93 -2.17 -7.67
N MET A 170 19.17 -2.85 -6.81
CA MET A 170 18.44 -2.20 -5.72
C MET A 170 19.37 -1.70 -4.59
N ASP A 171 20.62 -2.16 -4.53
CA ASP A 171 21.60 -1.69 -3.55
C ASP A 171 22.12 -0.26 -3.84
N GLU A 172 21.81 0.28 -5.03
CA GLU A 172 22.09 1.70 -5.36
C GLU A 172 21.18 2.68 -4.60
N LEU A 173 20.07 2.20 -4.06
CA LEU A 173 19.17 3.04 -3.29
C LEU A 173 19.68 3.16 -1.83
N PRO A 174 19.78 4.38 -1.30
CA PRO A 174 20.19 4.56 0.09
C PRO A 174 19.12 4.07 1.05
N PHE A 175 19.47 3.86 2.32
CA PHE A 175 18.53 3.46 3.38
C PHE A 175 17.47 4.51 3.60
N VAL A 176 16.23 4.07 3.85
CA VAL A 176 15.10 4.96 4.17
C VAL A 176 15.04 5.31 5.66
N THR A 177 15.56 4.45 6.52
CA THR A 177 15.46 4.58 7.98
C THR A 177 16.15 5.83 8.55
N PRO A 178 17.25 6.37 7.96
CA PRO A 178 17.78 7.68 8.35
C PRO A 178 16.80 8.83 8.09
N ILE A 179 16.02 8.75 7.00
CA ILE A 179 14.98 9.76 6.70
C ILE A 179 13.83 9.66 7.71
N TYR A 180 13.41 8.46 8.07
CA TYR A 180 12.42 8.26 9.13
C TYR A 180 12.89 8.88 10.45
N LYS A 181 14.16 8.68 10.82
CA LYS A 181 14.73 9.26 12.04
C LYS A 181 14.78 10.78 12.04
N ARG A 182 15.03 11.36 10.87
CA ARG A 182 15.14 12.81 10.70
C ARG A 182 13.77 13.50 10.68
N ASP A 183 12.77 12.88 10.01
CA ASP A 183 11.57 13.57 9.57
C ASP A 183 10.25 13.05 10.15
N LEU A 184 10.22 11.81 10.66
CA LEU A 184 8.98 11.16 11.07
C LEU A 184 8.98 10.81 12.57
N THR A 185 7.80 10.83 13.18
CA THR A 185 7.55 10.29 14.52
C THR A 185 6.98 8.88 14.37
N ILE A 186 7.79 7.86 14.62
CA ILE A 186 7.43 6.46 14.33
C ILE A 186 6.24 5.96 15.15
N GLU A 187 5.99 6.54 16.31
CA GLU A 187 4.86 6.23 17.17
C GLU A 187 3.50 6.61 16.55
N ASN A 188 3.50 7.46 15.52
CA ASN A 188 2.28 7.84 14.81
C ASN A 188 1.84 6.77 13.79
N TYR A 189 2.75 5.85 13.44
CA TYR A 189 2.47 4.79 12.46
C TYR A 189 1.94 3.55 13.16
N PHE A 190 0.72 3.16 12.79
CA PHE A 190 0.01 2.05 13.40
C PHE A 190 -0.69 1.22 12.31
N ILE A 191 -0.59 -0.10 12.41
CA ILE A 191 -1.37 -1.05 11.63
C ILE A 191 -1.90 -2.12 12.58
N GLY A 192 -3.21 -2.41 12.52
CA GLY A 192 -3.91 -3.24 13.50
C GLY A 192 -3.35 -4.65 13.71
N TYR A 193 -2.65 -5.23 12.75
CA TYR A 193 -2.06 -6.57 12.88
C TYR A 193 -0.56 -6.57 13.22
N LEU A 194 0.11 -5.41 13.26
CA LEU A 194 1.53 -5.30 13.64
C LEU A 194 1.71 -4.95 15.13
N LYS A 195 2.86 -5.30 15.69
CA LYS A 195 3.28 -4.77 16.99
C LYS A 195 3.65 -3.30 16.83
N HIS A 196 3.35 -2.50 17.83
CA HIS A 196 3.58 -1.06 17.79
C HIS A 196 4.59 -0.62 18.86
N PRO A 197 5.55 0.26 18.55
CA PRO A 197 5.87 0.84 17.24
C PRO A 197 6.51 -0.19 16.28
N TYR A 198 6.27 0.02 14.98
CA TYR A 198 6.89 -0.78 13.92
C TYR A 198 7.66 0.11 12.94
N ILE A 199 8.54 -0.48 12.16
CA ILE A 199 9.17 0.16 10.99
C ILE A 199 8.90 -0.70 9.76
N SER A 200 8.49 -0.05 8.67
CA SER A 200 8.30 -0.67 7.36
C SER A 200 9.39 -0.25 6.39
N LEU A 201 9.86 -1.19 5.56
CA LEU A 201 10.81 -0.94 4.49
C LEU A 201 10.63 -1.94 3.35
N TYR A 202 11.12 -1.58 2.16
CA TYR A 202 11.21 -2.48 1.03
C TYR A 202 12.59 -3.13 0.96
N THR A 203 12.62 -4.45 0.77
CA THR A 203 13.84 -5.21 0.47
C THR A 203 13.95 -5.56 -1.02
N GLY A 204 12.90 -5.30 -1.77
CA GLY A 204 12.80 -5.49 -3.21
C GLY A 204 11.56 -4.81 -3.78
N ARG A 205 11.51 -4.68 -5.09
CA ARG A 205 10.40 -4.08 -5.84
C ARG A 205 9.99 -4.96 -7.01
N GLY A 206 8.69 -4.91 -7.36
CA GLY A 206 8.09 -5.66 -8.43
C GLY A 206 7.63 -7.06 -8.02
N CYS A 207 6.78 -7.66 -8.83
CA CYS A 207 6.19 -8.97 -8.57
C CYS A 207 6.12 -9.79 -9.85
N LYS A 208 6.54 -11.07 -9.80
CA LYS A 208 6.49 -11.98 -10.95
C LYS A 208 5.06 -12.38 -11.34
N SER A 209 4.08 -12.22 -10.43
CA SER A 209 2.69 -12.53 -10.70
C SER A 209 2.07 -11.53 -11.69
N ARG A 210 1.06 -12.02 -12.42
CA ARG A 210 0.36 -11.25 -13.44
C ARG A 210 -1.13 -11.08 -13.11
N CYS A 211 -1.41 -10.83 -11.81
CA CYS A 211 -2.77 -10.61 -11.35
C CYS A 211 -3.38 -9.40 -12.06
N THR A 212 -4.56 -9.58 -12.68
CA THR A 212 -5.19 -8.58 -13.54
C THR A 212 -5.56 -7.30 -12.80
N PHE A 213 -5.87 -7.40 -11.51
CA PHE A 213 -6.28 -6.28 -10.64
C PHE A 213 -5.11 -5.53 -9.99
N CYS A 214 -3.88 -6.09 -9.99
CA CYS A 214 -2.81 -5.57 -9.16
C CYS A 214 -2.16 -4.34 -9.77
N LEU A 215 -2.25 -3.21 -9.07
CA LEU A 215 -1.82 -1.89 -9.54
C LEU A 215 -0.29 -1.80 -9.71
N TRP A 216 0.46 -2.16 -8.68
CA TRP A 216 1.89 -1.82 -8.59
C TRP A 216 2.78 -2.44 -9.67
N PRO A 217 2.71 -3.75 -9.95
CA PRO A 217 3.52 -4.33 -11.02
C PRO A 217 3.17 -3.81 -12.41
N GLN A 218 1.91 -3.42 -12.62
CA GLN A 218 1.43 -2.95 -13.93
C GLN A 218 1.73 -1.47 -14.18
N THR A 219 1.98 -0.68 -13.13
CA THR A 219 2.12 0.78 -13.25
C THR A 219 3.48 1.32 -12.84
N VAL A 220 4.12 0.77 -11.81
CA VAL A 220 5.38 1.30 -11.25
C VAL A 220 6.47 0.25 -11.18
N GLY A 221 6.27 -0.85 -10.44
CA GLY A 221 7.34 -1.78 -10.06
C GLY A 221 7.76 -2.80 -11.12
N GLY A 222 6.92 -3.04 -12.14
CA GLY A 222 7.12 -4.05 -13.17
C GLY A 222 6.97 -5.50 -12.67
N HIS A 223 7.01 -6.45 -13.64
CA HIS A 223 6.79 -7.88 -13.39
C HIS A 223 8.08 -8.66 -13.10
N ARG A 224 9.15 -7.98 -12.69
CA ARG A 224 10.40 -8.61 -12.26
C ARG A 224 10.69 -8.23 -10.82
N TYR A 225 10.73 -9.22 -9.93
CA TYR A 225 11.14 -8.99 -8.54
C TYR A 225 12.65 -8.74 -8.49
N ARG A 226 13.05 -7.52 -8.18
CA ARG A 226 14.42 -7.06 -8.06
C ARG A 226 14.69 -6.77 -6.60
N THR A 227 15.79 -7.23 -6.09
CA THR A 227 16.04 -7.29 -4.65
C THR A 227 17.34 -6.60 -4.27
N ARG A 228 17.36 -6.06 -3.07
CA ARG A 228 18.56 -5.66 -2.34
C ARG A 228 19.32 -6.92 -1.90
N SER A 229 20.64 -6.83 -1.81
CA SER A 229 21.43 -7.92 -1.25
C SER A 229 21.09 -8.18 0.23
N VAL A 230 21.36 -9.38 0.72
CA VAL A 230 21.15 -9.76 2.12
C VAL A 230 21.92 -8.83 3.04
N GLY A 231 23.19 -8.55 2.72
CA GLY A 231 24.05 -7.63 3.50
C GLY A 231 23.46 -6.24 3.63
N ASN A 232 23.00 -5.68 2.50
CA ASN A 232 22.41 -4.34 2.45
C ASN A 232 21.14 -4.23 3.32
N VAL A 233 20.25 -5.22 3.27
CA VAL A 233 19.04 -5.26 4.13
C VAL A 233 19.40 -5.36 5.61
N VAL A 234 20.35 -6.25 5.96
CA VAL A 234 20.78 -6.48 7.34
C VAL A 234 21.43 -5.25 7.94
N GLU A 235 22.23 -4.53 7.16
CA GLU A 235 22.85 -3.28 7.61
C GLU A 235 21.81 -2.20 7.93
N GLU A 236 20.77 -2.05 7.11
CA GLU A 236 19.72 -1.11 7.41
C GLU A 236 18.93 -1.52 8.68
N ILE A 237 18.67 -2.81 8.90
CA ILE A 237 18.05 -3.28 10.14
C ILE A 237 18.93 -3.03 11.36
N ARG A 238 20.27 -3.20 11.25
CA ARG A 238 21.20 -2.84 12.33
C ARG A 238 21.14 -1.35 12.67
N PHE A 239 21.18 -0.51 11.64
CA PHE A 239 21.02 0.94 11.81
C PHE A 239 19.68 1.27 12.48
N ALA A 240 18.57 0.75 11.95
CA ALA A 240 17.23 1.03 12.46
C ALA A 240 17.06 0.56 13.92
N ARG A 241 17.58 -0.61 14.28
CA ARG A 241 17.55 -1.12 15.64
C ARG A 241 18.29 -0.20 16.62
N HIS A 242 19.42 0.37 16.21
CA HIS A 242 20.16 1.34 17.01
C HIS A 242 19.44 2.70 17.09
N ALA A 243 18.96 3.20 15.95
CA ALA A 243 18.33 4.51 15.85
C ALA A 243 16.94 4.56 16.54
N PHE A 244 16.25 3.41 16.65
CA PHE A 244 14.89 3.27 17.16
C PHE A 244 14.78 2.10 18.15
N PRO A 245 15.36 2.20 19.35
CA PRO A 245 15.37 1.10 20.32
C PRO A 245 13.97 0.68 20.81
N GLN A 246 12.96 1.54 20.65
CA GLN A 246 11.57 1.29 21.02
C GLN A 246 10.80 0.42 20.00
N VAL A 247 11.36 0.16 18.81
CA VAL A 247 10.68 -0.62 17.75
C VAL A 247 10.49 -2.07 18.20
N LYS A 248 9.28 -2.57 18.02
CA LYS A 248 8.88 -3.93 18.41
C LYS A 248 8.78 -4.89 17.25
N GLU A 249 8.71 -4.37 16.01
CA GLU A 249 8.57 -5.19 14.81
C GLU A 249 9.07 -4.46 13.56
N PHE A 250 9.74 -5.19 12.67
CA PHE A 250 10.08 -4.73 11.33
C PHE A 250 9.12 -5.39 10.32
N PHE A 251 8.57 -4.60 9.43
CA PHE A 251 7.66 -5.08 8.40
C PHE A 251 8.28 -4.91 7.01
N PHE A 252 8.51 -6.02 6.32
CA PHE A 252 8.98 -6.00 4.93
C PHE A 252 7.78 -5.93 4.01
N ASP A 253 7.56 -4.74 3.44
CA ASP A 253 6.38 -4.41 2.65
C ASP A 253 6.59 -4.65 1.14
N ASP A 254 7.49 -5.53 0.78
CA ASP A 254 7.70 -6.00 -0.60
C ASP A 254 6.40 -6.57 -1.17
N ASP A 255 6.22 -6.49 -2.49
CA ASP A 255 5.06 -7.12 -3.14
C ASP A 255 4.96 -8.62 -2.86
N THR A 256 6.10 -9.31 -2.81
CA THR A 256 6.22 -10.71 -2.40
C THR A 256 7.63 -10.99 -1.86
N PHE A 257 7.83 -10.80 -0.58
CA PHE A 257 9.13 -11.04 0.05
C PHE A 257 9.65 -12.47 -0.16
N THR A 258 8.74 -13.45 -0.20
CA THR A 258 9.04 -14.89 -0.22
C THR A 258 9.27 -15.49 -1.62
N ASP A 259 9.30 -14.69 -2.70
CA ASP A 259 9.46 -15.20 -4.08
C ASP A 259 10.87 -15.72 -4.41
N ASP A 260 11.88 -15.30 -3.64
CA ASP A 260 13.24 -15.82 -3.68
C ASP A 260 13.54 -16.54 -2.37
N ARG A 261 13.29 -17.84 -2.31
CA ARG A 261 13.40 -18.66 -1.11
C ARG A 261 14.81 -18.67 -0.50
N PRO A 262 15.89 -18.93 -1.28
CA PRO A 262 17.26 -18.90 -0.72
C PRO A 262 17.58 -17.55 -0.06
N ARG A 263 17.22 -16.44 -0.70
CA ARG A 263 17.40 -15.10 -0.14
C ARG A 263 16.55 -14.88 1.10
N THR A 264 15.26 -15.28 1.06
CA THR A 264 14.35 -15.20 2.20
C THR A 264 14.92 -15.88 3.44
N GLU A 265 15.41 -17.12 3.28
CA GLU A 265 16.01 -17.88 4.38
C GLU A 265 17.34 -17.27 4.87
N ALA A 266 18.16 -16.75 3.95
CA ALA A 266 19.41 -16.07 4.32
C ALA A 266 19.12 -14.81 5.15
N ILE A 267 18.18 -13.96 4.73
CA ILE A 267 17.74 -12.79 5.51
C ILE A 267 17.17 -13.24 6.85
N ALA A 268 16.29 -14.24 6.88
CA ALA A 268 15.70 -14.73 8.12
C ALA A 268 16.76 -15.14 9.15
N ARG A 269 17.78 -15.92 8.73
CA ARG A 269 18.87 -16.33 9.64
C ARG A 269 19.64 -15.13 10.22
N GLU A 270 19.92 -14.12 9.39
CA GLU A 270 20.58 -12.91 9.88
C GLU A 270 19.71 -12.11 10.85
N LEU A 271 18.40 -11.97 10.57
CA LEU A 271 17.45 -11.33 11.48
C LEU A 271 17.33 -12.09 12.81
N GLY A 272 17.40 -13.43 12.79
CA GLY A 272 17.46 -14.26 13.98
C GLY A 272 18.69 -13.97 14.82
N ARG A 273 19.87 -13.80 14.19
CA ARG A 273 21.11 -13.39 14.90
C ARG A 273 21.00 -11.99 15.52
N LEU A 274 20.24 -11.11 14.90
CA LEU A 274 19.94 -9.79 15.45
C LEU A 274 18.89 -9.82 16.55
N GLY A 275 18.16 -10.92 16.75
CA GLY A 275 17.11 -11.06 17.74
C GLY A 275 15.91 -10.12 17.52
N VAL A 276 15.57 -9.82 16.26
CA VAL A 276 14.44 -8.93 15.92
C VAL A 276 13.18 -9.71 15.61
N THR A 277 12.02 -9.15 15.97
CA THR A 277 10.71 -9.64 15.50
C THR A 277 10.39 -8.98 14.15
N TRP A 278 9.91 -9.75 13.20
CA TRP A 278 9.60 -9.25 11.87
C TRP A 278 8.38 -9.90 11.25
N SER A 279 7.85 -9.27 10.21
CA SER A 279 6.69 -9.69 9.42
C SER A 279 6.91 -9.33 7.96
N CYS A 280 6.20 -9.98 7.04
CA CYS A 280 6.29 -9.66 5.61
C CYS A 280 5.02 -10.05 4.85
N ASN A 281 4.92 -9.55 3.62
CA ASN A 281 3.95 -10.02 2.64
C ASN A 281 4.42 -11.36 2.05
N ALA A 282 3.48 -12.28 1.85
CA ALA A 282 3.76 -13.59 1.28
C ALA A 282 2.62 -14.10 0.39
N LYS A 283 2.95 -14.99 -0.54
CA LYS A 283 1.98 -15.81 -1.24
C LYS A 283 1.65 -17.05 -0.40
N ALA A 284 0.44 -17.60 -0.57
CA ALA A 284 0.00 -18.81 0.13
C ALA A 284 0.59 -20.11 -0.48
N ASN A 285 1.89 -20.12 -0.76
CA ASN A 285 2.60 -21.25 -1.37
C ASN A 285 4.03 -21.45 -0.85
N VAL A 286 4.37 -20.80 0.26
CA VAL A 286 5.69 -20.97 0.88
C VAL A 286 5.77 -22.37 1.51
N PRO A 287 6.82 -23.15 1.22
CA PRO A 287 6.98 -24.48 1.80
C PRO A 287 7.19 -24.45 3.32
N ARG A 288 6.75 -25.52 3.98
CA ARG A 288 6.84 -25.69 5.42
C ARG A 288 8.26 -25.51 5.96
N GLU A 289 9.25 -26.03 5.26
CA GLU A 289 10.66 -25.94 5.64
C GLU A 289 11.12 -24.47 5.70
N THR A 290 10.79 -23.70 4.68
CA THR A 290 11.09 -22.26 4.62
C THR A 290 10.32 -21.49 5.70
N LEU A 291 9.03 -21.80 5.92
CA LEU A 291 8.23 -21.23 7.00
C LEU A 291 8.86 -21.50 8.37
N LYS A 292 9.37 -22.73 8.57
CA LYS A 292 10.07 -23.10 9.81
C LYS A 292 11.35 -22.29 9.99
N VAL A 293 12.18 -22.14 8.96
CA VAL A 293 13.38 -21.30 9.03
C VAL A 293 13.01 -19.85 9.39
N MET A 294 12.01 -19.29 8.74
CA MET A 294 11.54 -17.92 9.01
C MET A 294 11.06 -17.80 10.48
N ARG A 295 10.23 -18.75 10.95
CA ARG A 295 9.65 -18.76 12.29
C ARG A 295 10.71 -18.88 13.37
N ASP A 296 11.66 -19.79 13.20
CA ASP A 296 12.75 -20.02 14.15
C ASP A 296 13.70 -18.79 14.24
N ASN A 297 13.65 -17.90 13.25
CA ASN A 297 14.45 -16.69 13.15
C ASN A 297 13.63 -15.38 13.27
N GLY A 298 12.56 -15.40 14.04
CA GLY A 298 11.86 -14.20 14.48
C GLY A 298 10.67 -13.75 13.64
N LEU A 299 10.30 -14.49 12.57
CA LEU A 299 9.04 -14.23 11.87
C LEU A 299 7.86 -14.41 12.82
N ARG A 300 7.01 -13.40 12.92
CA ARG A 300 5.78 -13.45 13.70
C ARG A 300 4.52 -13.56 12.86
N LEU A 301 4.44 -12.77 11.78
CA LEU A 301 3.21 -12.63 10.99
C LEU A 301 3.52 -12.60 9.50
N LEU A 302 2.63 -13.25 8.74
CA LEU A 302 2.53 -13.13 7.29
C LEU A 302 1.24 -12.41 6.90
N LEU A 303 1.35 -11.42 6.03
CA LEU A 303 0.24 -10.84 5.31
C LEU A 303 0.08 -11.60 3.99
N VAL A 304 -1.07 -12.24 3.79
CA VAL A 304 -1.28 -13.22 2.73
C VAL A 304 -2.49 -12.86 1.89
N GLY A 305 -2.27 -12.60 0.59
CA GLY A 305 -3.35 -12.38 -0.38
C GLY A 305 -3.95 -13.70 -0.85
N TYR A 306 -5.09 -14.09 -0.30
CA TYR A 306 -5.89 -15.24 -0.77
C TYR A 306 -6.81 -14.86 -1.93
N GLU A 307 -7.35 -13.66 -1.89
CA GLU A 307 -8.29 -12.99 -2.80
C GLU A 307 -9.63 -13.71 -2.88
N SER A 308 -9.70 -14.98 -3.31
CA SER A 308 -10.94 -15.75 -3.45
C SER A 308 -10.81 -17.20 -2.95
N GLY A 309 -11.91 -17.77 -2.49
CA GLY A 309 -12.04 -19.19 -2.17
C GLY A 309 -12.53 -20.06 -3.34
N ASN A 310 -12.72 -19.47 -4.52
CA ASN A 310 -13.12 -20.17 -5.72
C ASN A 310 -11.98 -20.26 -6.73
N GLN A 311 -11.69 -21.48 -7.23
CA GLN A 311 -10.54 -21.69 -8.12
C GLN A 311 -10.70 -21.02 -9.48
N GLN A 312 -11.93 -20.92 -10.01
CA GLN A 312 -12.19 -20.27 -11.29
C GLN A 312 -11.96 -18.76 -11.19
N ILE A 313 -12.40 -18.14 -10.11
CA ILE A 313 -12.13 -16.70 -9.85
C ILE A 313 -10.61 -16.45 -9.77
N LEU A 314 -9.87 -17.31 -9.07
CA LEU A 314 -8.40 -17.21 -9.03
C LEU A 314 -7.74 -17.35 -10.41
N HIS A 315 -8.30 -18.17 -11.30
CA HIS A 315 -7.87 -18.27 -12.70
C HIS A 315 -8.19 -16.99 -13.47
N ASN A 316 -9.41 -16.48 -13.36
CA ASN A 316 -9.85 -15.28 -14.08
C ASN A 316 -8.93 -14.08 -13.78
N ILE A 317 -8.53 -13.91 -12.52
CA ILE A 317 -7.63 -12.85 -12.11
C ILE A 317 -6.13 -13.20 -12.24
N ARG A 318 -5.79 -14.34 -12.79
CA ARG A 318 -4.41 -14.85 -12.98
C ARG A 318 -3.58 -14.83 -11.69
N LYS A 319 -4.20 -15.14 -10.55
CA LYS A 319 -3.51 -15.16 -9.25
C LYS A 319 -2.42 -16.22 -9.18
N GLY A 320 -2.53 -17.30 -9.94
CA GLY A 320 -1.57 -18.41 -9.93
C GLY A 320 -1.53 -19.20 -8.62
N MET A 321 -2.59 -19.09 -7.80
CA MET A 321 -2.75 -19.80 -6.54
C MET A 321 -3.71 -20.98 -6.71
N ARG A 322 -3.41 -22.09 -6.05
CA ARG A 322 -4.30 -23.25 -5.92
C ARG A 322 -4.87 -23.31 -4.52
N ILE A 323 -6.15 -23.56 -4.41
CA ILE A 323 -6.87 -23.56 -3.12
C ILE A 323 -6.36 -24.66 -2.19
N ASP A 324 -6.03 -25.86 -2.73
CA ASP A 324 -5.48 -26.97 -1.95
C ASP A 324 -4.09 -26.64 -1.37
N VAL A 325 -3.26 -25.90 -2.14
CA VAL A 325 -1.95 -25.41 -1.68
C VAL A 325 -2.12 -24.35 -0.59
N ALA A 326 -3.06 -23.42 -0.78
CA ALA A 326 -3.35 -22.39 0.20
C ALA A 326 -3.86 -22.97 1.54
N ARG A 327 -4.71 -24.02 1.50
CA ARG A 327 -5.15 -24.75 2.70
C ARG A 327 -3.98 -25.37 3.45
N ARG A 328 -3.10 -26.06 2.74
CA ARG A 328 -1.90 -26.70 3.33
C ARG A 328 -0.96 -25.66 3.94
N PHE A 329 -0.65 -24.63 3.18
CA PHE A 329 0.17 -23.50 3.66
C PHE A 329 -0.37 -22.89 4.95
N THR A 330 -1.69 -22.63 5.00
CA THR A 330 -2.31 -22.02 6.19
C THR A 330 -2.25 -22.96 7.39
N LYS A 331 -2.49 -24.28 7.16
CA LYS A 331 -2.33 -25.30 8.19
C LYS A 331 -0.91 -25.33 8.74
N ASP A 332 0.11 -25.33 7.86
CA ASP A 332 1.52 -25.29 8.23
C ASP A 332 1.86 -24.04 9.07
N CYS A 333 1.33 -22.87 8.69
CA CYS A 333 1.51 -21.65 9.47
C CYS A 333 0.91 -21.78 10.88
N HIS A 334 -0.31 -22.31 11.02
CA HIS A 334 -0.94 -22.54 12.32
C HIS A 334 -0.14 -23.50 13.20
N GLU A 335 0.30 -24.61 12.65
CA GLU A 335 1.11 -25.61 13.38
C GLU A 335 2.47 -25.05 13.82
N LEU A 336 3.06 -24.14 13.04
CA LEU A 336 4.31 -23.44 13.36
C LEU A 336 4.10 -22.22 14.28
N GLY A 337 2.87 -21.88 14.63
CA GLY A 337 2.56 -20.68 15.44
C GLY A 337 2.84 -19.36 14.71
N ILE A 338 2.73 -19.32 13.38
CA ILE A 338 2.86 -18.12 12.56
C ILE A 338 1.50 -17.44 12.47
N THR A 339 1.41 -16.17 12.84
CA THR A 339 0.20 -15.37 12.69
C THR A 339 -0.07 -15.07 11.22
N ILE A 340 -1.32 -15.12 10.79
CA ILE A 340 -1.73 -14.76 9.42
C ILE A 340 -2.74 -13.61 9.45
N HIS A 341 -2.47 -12.56 8.67
CA HIS A 341 -3.46 -11.59 8.21
C HIS A 341 -3.83 -11.93 6.77
N GLY A 342 -5.06 -12.41 6.55
CA GLY A 342 -5.54 -12.84 5.24
C GLY A 342 -6.29 -11.72 4.52
N THR A 343 -5.97 -11.46 3.25
CA THR A 343 -6.70 -10.49 2.43
C THR A 343 -7.55 -11.19 1.38
N PHE A 344 -8.77 -10.65 1.17
CA PHE A 344 -9.77 -11.13 0.22
C PHE A 344 -10.31 -9.98 -0.60
N ILE A 345 -10.74 -10.26 -1.82
CA ILE A 345 -11.33 -9.27 -2.73
C ILE A 345 -12.67 -9.80 -3.21
N LEU A 346 -13.70 -8.96 -3.19
CA LEU A 346 -15.03 -9.24 -3.71
C LEU A 346 -15.35 -8.35 -4.91
N GLY A 347 -16.18 -8.83 -5.83
CA GLY A 347 -16.49 -8.16 -7.08
C GLY A 347 -15.46 -8.41 -8.18
N LEU A 348 -14.72 -9.52 -8.12
CA LEU A 348 -13.75 -9.94 -9.15
C LEU A 348 -14.47 -10.49 -10.41
N PRO A 349 -13.83 -10.43 -11.60
CA PRO A 349 -14.43 -10.95 -12.83
C PRO A 349 -14.91 -12.39 -12.73
N GLY A 350 -16.18 -12.60 -13.07
CA GLY A 350 -16.85 -13.89 -13.02
C GLY A 350 -17.44 -14.26 -11.65
N GLU A 351 -17.35 -13.37 -10.65
CA GLU A 351 -18.00 -13.62 -9.36
C GLU A 351 -19.53 -13.64 -9.44
N SER A 352 -20.11 -14.49 -8.61
CA SER A 352 -21.53 -14.62 -8.34
C SER A 352 -21.78 -14.71 -6.83
N ARG A 353 -23.04 -14.69 -6.41
CA ARG A 353 -23.39 -14.92 -4.99
C ARG A 353 -22.82 -16.22 -4.46
N GLU A 354 -22.85 -17.29 -5.27
CA GLU A 354 -22.34 -18.61 -4.93
C GLU A 354 -20.83 -18.61 -4.72
N THR A 355 -20.05 -17.93 -5.58
CA THR A 355 -18.59 -17.85 -5.46
C THR A 355 -18.15 -16.95 -4.29
N ILE A 356 -18.91 -15.89 -3.99
CA ILE A 356 -18.72 -15.10 -2.77
C ILE A 356 -18.96 -15.98 -1.52
N GLU A 357 -20.03 -16.78 -1.52
CA GLU A 357 -20.32 -17.73 -0.45
C GLU A 357 -19.19 -18.76 -0.27
N GLU A 358 -18.63 -19.28 -1.36
CA GLU A 358 -17.46 -20.18 -1.33
C GLU A 358 -16.25 -19.49 -0.70
N THR A 359 -16.02 -18.20 -1.03
CA THR A 359 -14.94 -17.42 -0.48
C THR A 359 -15.08 -17.20 1.03
N ILE A 360 -16.29 -16.89 1.50
CA ILE A 360 -16.61 -16.77 2.93
C ILE A 360 -16.40 -18.11 3.64
N ARG A 361 -16.85 -19.23 3.07
CA ARG A 361 -16.64 -20.59 3.64
C ARG A 361 -15.16 -20.92 3.70
N PHE A 362 -14.42 -20.66 2.65
CA PHE A 362 -12.97 -20.88 2.59
C PHE A 362 -12.23 -20.07 3.67
N ALA A 363 -12.51 -18.77 3.81
CA ALA A 363 -11.91 -17.94 4.84
C ALA A 363 -12.21 -18.46 6.28
N ARG A 364 -13.44 -18.96 6.51
CA ARG A 364 -13.80 -19.57 7.78
C ARG A 364 -13.10 -20.90 8.04
N GLU A 365 -12.89 -21.69 7.00
CA GLU A 365 -12.18 -22.97 7.03
C GLU A 365 -10.70 -22.77 7.37
N ILE A 366 -9.99 -21.93 6.61
CA ILE A 366 -8.57 -21.67 6.82
C ILE A 366 -8.27 -20.83 8.06
N ASN A 367 -9.29 -20.10 8.56
CA ASN A 367 -9.30 -19.37 9.82
C ASN A 367 -8.06 -18.51 10.10
N PRO A 368 -7.66 -17.57 9.22
CA PRO A 368 -6.56 -16.65 9.53
C PRO A 368 -6.85 -15.86 10.83
N HIS A 369 -5.82 -15.32 11.46
CA HIS A 369 -5.96 -14.62 12.75
C HIS A 369 -6.79 -13.35 12.60
N THR A 370 -6.54 -12.59 11.55
CA THR A 370 -7.33 -11.42 11.14
C THR A 370 -7.56 -11.45 9.63
N ILE A 371 -8.60 -10.76 9.16
CA ILE A 371 -8.86 -10.61 7.73
C ILE A 371 -9.02 -9.14 7.35
N GLN A 372 -8.80 -8.87 6.07
CA GLN A 372 -9.24 -7.68 5.36
C GLN A 372 -10.03 -8.11 4.13
N VAL A 373 -11.16 -7.46 3.89
CA VAL A 373 -11.99 -7.67 2.72
C VAL A 373 -12.07 -6.37 1.94
N SER A 374 -11.60 -6.40 0.69
CA SER A 374 -11.61 -5.25 -0.22
C SER A 374 -12.58 -5.50 -1.36
N LEU A 375 -13.04 -4.43 -1.99
CA LEU A 375 -13.76 -4.49 -3.25
C LEU A 375 -12.79 -4.43 -4.43
N ALA A 376 -13.10 -5.11 -5.52
CA ALA A 376 -12.33 -5.04 -6.74
C ALA A 376 -12.35 -3.59 -7.26
N ALA A 377 -11.17 -3.02 -7.43
CA ALA A 377 -10.99 -1.65 -7.88
C ALA A 377 -10.30 -1.66 -9.26
N PRO A 378 -11.00 -1.27 -10.33
CA PRO A 378 -10.43 -1.20 -11.67
C PRO A 378 -9.58 0.07 -11.79
N TYR A 379 -8.35 0.03 -11.29
CA TYR A 379 -7.43 1.17 -11.40
C TYR A 379 -6.97 1.36 -12.83
N PRO A 380 -6.95 2.60 -13.36
CA PRO A 380 -6.34 2.90 -14.65
C PRO A 380 -4.92 2.32 -14.77
N GLY A 381 -4.62 1.73 -15.93
CA GLY A 381 -3.35 1.05 -16.18
C GLY A 381 -3.31 -0.43 -15.78
N THR A 382 -4.36 -0.95 -15.15
CA THR A 382 -4.49 -2.40 -14.87
C THR A 382 -5.24 -3.12 -16.00
N GLU A 383 -4.99 -4.42 -16.10
CA GLU A 383 -5.74 -5.27 -17.03
C GLU A 383 -7.23 -5.32 -16.66
N LEU A 384 -7.54 -5.38 -15.36
CA LEU A 384 -8.92 -5.33 -14.85
C LEU A 384 -9.67 -4.07 -15.33
N TYR A 385 -9.01 -2.91 -15.34
CA TYR A 385 -9.63 -1.67 -15.83
C TYR A 385 -9.97 -1.76 -17.32
N ARG A 386 -9.05 -2.30 -18.13
CA ARG A 386 -9.27 -2.49 -19.56
C ARG A 386 -10.41 -3.47 -19.82
N GLU A 387 -10.40 -4.64 -19.16
CA GLU A 387 -11.47 -5.64 -19.25
C GLU A 387 -12.83 -5.05 -18.82
N ALA A 388 -12.86 -4.25 -17.76
CA ALA A 388 -14.07 -3.61 -17.27
C ALA A 388 -14.69 -2.66 -18.31
N LEU A 389 -13.87 -1.88 -19.01
CA LEU A 389 -14.33 -1.02 -20.10
C LEU A 389 -14.81 -1.83 -21.31
N GLU A 390 -14.04 -2.83 -21.74
CA GLU A 390 -14.33 -3.68 -22.90
C GLU A 390 -15.66 -4.44 -22.74
N HIS A 391 -15.97 -4.87 -21.52
CA HIS A 391 -17.19 -5.64 -21.22
C HIS A 391 -18.35 -4.81 -20.66
N GLY A 392 -18.19 -3.50 -20.50
CA GLY A 392 -19.21 -2.64 -19.93
C GLY A 392 -19.52 -2.93 -18.45
N TRP A 393 -18.54 -3.42 -17.68
CA TRP A 393 -18.69 -3.67 -16.23
C TRP A 393 -18.48 -2.41 -15.39
N LEU A 394 -17.98 -1.34 -15.99
CA LEU A 394 -17.77 -0.05 -15.36
C LEU A 394 -18.63 0.98 -16.04
N ASP A 395 -19.53 1.63 -15.32
CA ASP A 395 -20.32 2.74 -15.83
C ASP A 395 -19.83 4.09 -15.28
N GLU A 396 -20.16 5.18 -15.99
CA GLU A 396 -19.69 6.53 -15.63
C GLU A 396 -20.28 7.02 -14.29
N VAL A 397 -21.43 6.51 -13.87
CA VAL A 397 -22.14 6.93 -12.65
C VAL A 397 -21.49 6.34 -11.40
N HIS A 398 -20.93 5.13 -11.49
CA HIS A 398 -20.35 4.40 -10.38
C HIS A 398 -18.83 4.22 -10.50
N ALA A 399 -18.17 4.99 -11.36
CA ALA A 399 -16.73 4.86 -11.62
C ALA A 399 -15.84 5.24 -10.42
N GLU A 400 -16.39 5.89 -9.41
CA GLU A 400 -15.62 6.31 -8.24
C GLU A 400 -15.19 5.12 -7.37
N LEU A 401 -13.91 5.10 -7.01
CA LEU A 401 -13.31 4.04 -6.20
C LEU A 401 -13.58 4.20 -4.70
N ILE A 402 -13.80 5.43 -4.28
CA ILE A 402 -14.12 5.81 -2.89
C ILE A 402 -15.19 6.90 -2.89
N ASP A 403 -15.97 6.94 -1.83
CA ASP A 403 -16.84 8.09 -1.55
C ASP A 403 -16.06 9.26 -0.92
N PRO A 404 -16.67 10.45 -0.71
CA PRO A 404 -16.00 11.59 -0.09
C PRO A 404 -15.45 11.31 1.32
N SER A 405 -15.99 10.34 2.05
CA SER A 405 -15.49 9.93 3.38
C SER A 405 -14.35 8.91 3.32
N GLY A 406 -13.95 8.47 2.11
CA GLY A 406 -12.90 7.49 1.88
C GLY A 406 -13.37 6.03 1.97
N VAL A 407 -14.68 5.77 2.06
CA VAL A 407 -15.20 4.40 2.03
C VAL A 407 -15.06 3.83 0.62
N GLN A 408 -14.52 2.61 0.53
CA GLN A 408 -14.36 1.93 -0.75
C GLN A 408 -15.71 1.59 -1.37
N MET A 409 -15.92 2.02 -2.61
CA MET A 409 -17.11 1.75 -3.40
C MET A 409 -16.93 0.48 -4.26
N ALA A 410 -18.04 -0.04 -4.78
CA ALA A 410 -18.05 -1.15 -5.73
C ALA A 410 -18.28 -0.61 -7.14
N PRO A 411 -17.24 -0.20 -7.88
CA PRO A 411 -17.41 0.41 -9.21
C PRO A 411 -17.76 -0.61 -10.29
N LEU A 412 -17.52 -1.89 -10.04
CA LEU A 412 -17.83 -2.97 -10.98
C LEU A 412 -19.22 -3.54 -10.74
N HIS A 413 -19.91 -3.86 -11.84
CA HIS A 413 -21.15 -4.60 -11.84
C HIS A 413 -21.14 -5.69 -12.92
N TYR A 414 -21.95 -6.70 -12.71
CA TYR A 414 -22.13 -7.79 -13.65
C TYR A 414 -23.62 -8.01 -13.92
N PRO A 415 -24.04 -8.61 -15.07
CA PRO A 415 -25.46 -8.83 -15.35
C PRO A 415 -26.23 -9.59 -14.28
N HIS A 416 -25.52 -10.37 -13.48
CA HIS A 416 -26.06 -11.26 -12.45
C HIS A 416 -25.65 -10.86 -11.00
N LEU A 417 -24.87 -9.77 -10.85
CA LEU A 417 -24.37 -9.32 -9.54
C LEU A 417 -24.21 -7.80 -9.55
N SER A 418 -25.09 -7.10 -8.85
CA SER A 418 -25.13 -5.63 -8.82
C SER A 418 -24.07 -5.01 -7.91
N HIS A 419 -23.79 -3.71 -8.11
CA HIS A 419 -22.95 -2.89 -7.23
C HIS A 419 -23.35 -3.04 -5.75
N THR A 420 -24.66 -2.92 -5.47
CA THR A 420 -25.19 -3.00 -4.10
C THR A 420 -24.92 -4.35 -3.45
N GLU A 421 -25.11 -5.44 -4.20
CA GLU A 421 -24.86 -6.80 -3.69
C GLU A 421 -23.38 -7.03 -3.39
N ILE A 422 -22.48 -6.57 -4.30
CA ILE A 422 -21.04 -6.64 -4.07
C ILE A 422 -20.65 -5.82 -2.83
N PHE A 423 -21.18 -4.61 -2.72
CA PHE A 423 -20.89 -3.71 -1.60
C PHE A 423 -21.34 -4.32 -0.25
N GLN A 424 -22.56 -4.84 -0.18
CA GLN A 424 -23.12 -5.44 1.04
C GLN A 424 -22.41 -6.74 1.45
N SER A 425 -21.89 -7.51 0.49
CA SER A 425 -21.18 -8.76 0.76
C SER A 425 -19.94 -8.59 1.64
N VAL A 426 -19.32 -7.40 1.66
CA VAL A 426 -18.19 -7.10 2.55
C VAL A 426 -18.61 -7.15 4.02
N GLU A 427 -19.74 -6.53 4.36
CA GLU A 427 -20.25 -6.56 5.74
C GLU A 427 -20.65 -7.97 6.16
N GLU A 428 -21.32 -8.70 5.28
CA GLU A 428 -21.69 -10.10 5.54
C GLU A 428 -20.45 -10.96 5.76
N PHE A 429 -19.39 -10.77 4.97
CA PHE A 429 -18.13 -11.48 5.14
C PHE A 429 -17.55 -11.24 6.53
N TYR A 430 -17.39 -9.98 6.94
CA TYR A 430 -16.89 -9.63 8.25
C TYR A 430 -17.75 -10.21 9.37
N ARG A 431 -19.04 -10.05 9.29
CA ARG A 431 -20.01 -10.59 10.26
C ARG A 431 -19.85 -12.10 10.41
N ARG A 432 -19.84 -12.83 9.32
CA ARG A 432 -19.75 -14.29 9.31
C ARG A 432 -18.37 -14.82 9.69
N PHE A 433 -17.34 -14.03 9.53
CA PHE A 433 -15.99 -14.41 9.94
C PHE A 433 -15.73 -14.14 11.42
N TYR A 434 -16.06 -12.94 11.92
CA TYR A 434 -15.70 -12.55 13.30
C TYR A 434 -16.76 -12.96 14.34
N PHE A 435 -18.04 -12.95 14.03
CA PHE A 435 -19.09 -13.26 15.00
C PHE A 435 -19.39 -14.77 15.10
N ARG A 436 -18.33 -15.55 15.31
CA ARG A 436 -18.35 -16.99 15.59
C ARG A 436 -17.86 -17.24 17.00
N ALA A 437 -18.48 -18.16 17.73
CA ALA A 437 -18.08 -18.46 19.10
C ALA A 437 -16.57 -18.76 19.28
N PRO A 438 -15.90 -19.57 18.42
CA PRO A 438 -14.47 -19.81 18.56
C PRO A 438 -13.62 -18.53 18.34
N LYS A 439 -14.02 -17.64 17.41
CA LYS A 439 -13.28 -16.41 17.13
C LYS A 439 -13.46 -15.38 18.24
N ILE A 440 -14.68 -15.24 18.75
CA ILE A 440 -14.99 -14.37 19.89
C ILE A 440 -14.20 -14.86 21.13
N ALA A 441 -14.20 -16.17 21.41
CA ALA A 441 -13.45 -16.74 22.52
C ALA A 441 -11.93 -16.48 22.41
N ALA A 442 -11.36 -16.59 21.21
CA ALA A 442 -9.96 -16.28 20.97
C ALA A 442 -9.64 -14.79 21.23
N ILE A 443 -10.48 -13.86 20.75
CA ILE A 443 -10.30 -12.42 21.00
C ILE A 443 -10.42 -12.11 22.50
N ILE A 444 -11.41 -12.68 23.19
CA ILE A 444 -11.57 -12.51 24.65
C ILE A 444 -10.35 -13.04 25.39
N SER A 445 -9.83 -14.22 25.00
CA SER A 445 -8.62 -14.79 25.59
C SER A 445 -7.41 -13.85 25.44
N GLU A 446 -7.21 -13.26 24.28
CA GLU A 446 -6.14 -12.25 24.08
C GLU A 446 -6.34 -11.02 24.99
N MET A 447 -7.57 -10.56 25.16
CA MET A 447 -7.89 -9.41 26.01
C MET A 447 -7.61 -9.70 27.50
N VAL A 448 -7.96 -10.88 27.96
CA VAL A 448 -7.75 -11.28 29.38
C VAL A 448 -6.27 -11.50 29.69
N CYS A 449 -5.49 -12.00 28.73
CA CYS A 449 -4.06 -12.26 28.92
C CYS A 449 -3.20 -11.00 29.01
N SER A 450 -3.68 -9.82 28.58
CA SER A 450 -2.88 -8.60 28.57
C SER A 450 -3.76 -7.34 28.65
N PRO A 451 -3.59 -6.49 29.68
CA PRO A 451 -4.30 -5.20 29.76
C PRO A 451 -4.05 -4.29 28.54
N GLN A 452 -2.83 -4.33 27.99
CA GLN A 452 -2.52 -3.58 26.78
C GLN A 452 -3.31 -4.10 25.56
N MET A 453 -3.46 -5.42 25.44
CA MET A 453 -4.27 -6.04 24.40
C MET A 453 -5.76 -5.75 24.59
N MET A 454 -6.24 -5.72 25.83
CA MET A 454 -7.62 -5.36 26.12
C MET A 454 -7.95 -3.95 25.62
N VAL A 455 -7.16 -2.95 26.01
CA VAL A 455 -7.35 -1.55 25.54
C VAL A 455 -7.28 -1.46 24.02
N ARG A 456 -6.32 -2.16 23.42
CA ARG A 456 -6.16 -2.20 21.96
C ARG A 456 -7.39 -2.80 21.27
N ARG A 457 -7.85 -3.98 21.71
CA ARG A 457 -9.02 -4.66 21.11
C ARG A 457 -10.32 -3.90 21.29
N LEU A 458 -10.49 -3.20 22.41
CA LEU A 458 -11.64 -2.31 22.62
C LEU A 458 -11.63 -1.15 21.62
N ARG A 459 -10.49 -0.49 21.43
CA ARG A 459 -10.35 0.58 20.43
C ARG A 459 -10.61 0.06 19.02
N GLU A 460 -9.95 -1.04 18.63
CA GLU A 460 -10.16 -1.69 17.32
C GLU A 460 -11.62 -2.05 17.09
N GLY A 461 -12.30 -2.55 18.14
CA GLY A 461 -13.73 -2.85 18.09
C GLY A 461 -14.59 -1.62 17.82
N VAL A 462 -14.33 -0.50 18.52
CA VAL A 462 -15.06 0.76 18.29
C VAL A 462 -14.86 1.26 16.85
N GLU A 463 -13.63 1.26 16.36
CA GLU A 463 -13.31 1.68 14.98
C GLU A 463 -13.98 0.76 13.95
N PHE A 464 -13.96 -0.56 14.16
CA PHE A 464 -14.58 -1.56 13.30
C PHE A 464 -16.10 -1.40 13.23
N PHE A 465 -16.78 -1.22 14.37
CA PHE A 465 -18.23 -0.98 14.38
C PHE A 465 -18.61 0.35 13.74
N ALA A 466 -17.80 1.39 13.93
CA ALA A 466 -18.00 2.67 13.26
C ALA A 466 -17.82 2.54 11.74
N PHE A 467 -16.86 1.75 11.28
CA PHE A 467 -16.67 1.42 9.86
C PHE A 467 -17.90 0.70 9.27
N LEU A 468 -18.41 -0.34 9.94
CA LEU A 468 -19.59 -1.07 9.48
C LEU A 468 -20.83 -0.17 9.41
N ARG A 469 -21.05 0.67 10.43
CA ARG A 469 -22.18 1.62 10.45
C ARG A 469 -22.10 2.60 9.29
N GLY A 470 -20.93 3.21 9.04
CA GLY A 470 -20.76 4.14 7.94
C GLY A 470 -21.02 3.50 6.57
N ARG A 471 -20.76 2.21 6.40
CA ARG A 471 -21.12 1.48 5.18
C ARG A 471 -22.62 1.25 5.05
N GLN A 472 -23.35 0.98 6.14
CA GLN A 472 -24.79 0.82 6.12
C GLN A 472 -25.52 2.09 5.73
N GLU A 473 -25.04 3.25 6.18
CA GLU A 473 -25.61 4.56 5.84
C GLU A 473 -25.49 4.90 4.33
N LEU A 474 -24.55 4.28 3.61
CA LEU A 474 -24.37 4.47 2.16
C LEU A 474 -25.31 3.57 1.30
N VAL A 475 -25.98 2.60 1.91
CA VAL A 475 -26.91 1.67 1.21
C VAL A 475 -28.33 2.19 1.25
N HIS A 476 -28.65 3.08 2.19
CA HIS A 476 -29.96 3.69 2.39
C HIS A 476 -30.00 5.12 1.87
#